data_6740afd8a18414fd91ea31771fb6e060
#
_entry.id   6740afd8a18414fd91ea31771fb6e060
#
_cell.length_a   1.000
_cell.length_b   1.000
_cell.length_c   1.000
_cell.angle_alpha   90.00
_cell.angle_beta   90.00
_cell.angle_gamma   90.00
#
_symmetry.space_group_name_H-M   'P 1'
#
loop_
_entity.id
_entity.type
_entity.pdbx_description
1 polymer ?
#
loop_
_entity_poly.entity_id
_entity_poly.type
_entity_poly.pdbx_seq_one_letter_code
_entity_poly.pdbx_strand_id
1 'polypeptide(L)'
;MIRAVIFDVGECLVDETAEWSAWADWLGVPRHTFSAVFGAVVARGDDWREVFEEFRPGFDLSAEREAREEAGLPQTITEEDLYPDVRDTLATLRADGLWLGIAANQNTQVGRCLRELFASDVDLIGLSDDWGTAKPDPAFFARLISLVPAEPHEMLYVGDRLDNDIHPAHTAGLHTALLHRGPWATLHPHNKKSDRLPTFHIESLLELSPLIARFNEDHH
;
A
#
# COMPACT_ATOMS: atom_id res chain seq x y z
N MET A 1 2.52 -4.39 23.04
CA MET A 1 1.10 -4.04 22.81
C MET A 1 1.01 -3.12 21.61
N ILE A 2 0.19 -3.45 20.60
CA ILE A 2 -0.02 -2.60 19.41
C ILE A 2 -0.93 -1.42 19.78
N ARG A 3 -0.53 -0.21 19.43
CA ARG A 3 -1.23 1.06 19.71
C ARG A 3 -1.44 1.91 18.46
N ALA A 4 -0.68 1.65 17.39
CA ALA A 4 -0.79 2.34 16.12
C ALA A 4 -0.86 1.34 14.97
N VAL A 5 -1.72 1.62 13.98
CA VAL A 5 -1.83 0.83 12.75
C VAL A 5 -1.60 1.74 11.55
N ILE A 6 -0.66 1.36 10.70
CA ILE A 6 -0.28 2.10 9.50
C ILE A 6 -0.54 1.24 8.27
N PHE A 7 -1.20 1.80 7.28
CA PHE A 7 -1.60 1.12 6.07
C PHE A 7 -0.80 1.58 4.85
N ASP A 8 -0.44 0.65 3.98
CA ASP A 8 -0.16 0.95 2.59
C ASP A 8 -1.45 1.34 1.85
N VAL A 9 -1.36 1.77 0.60
CA VAL A 9 -2.49 2.24 -0.21
C VAL A 9 -2.86 1.24 -1.29
N GLY A 10 -1.98 1.02 -2.27
CA GLY A 10 -2.27 0.16 -3.41
C GLY A 10 -2.48 -1.28 -2.97
N GLU A 11 -3.53 -1.93 -3.49
CA GLU A 11 -3.89 -3.32 -3.14
C GLU A 11 -4.02 -3.58 -1.63
N CYS A 12 -3.98 -2.53 -0.83
CA CYS A 12 -4.26 -2.55 0.60
C CYS A 12 -5.59 -1.86 0.92
N LEU A 13 -5.67 -0.56 0.72
CA LEU A 13 -6.88 0.24 0.87
C LEU A 13 -7.61 0.45 -0.47
N VAL A 14 -6.87 0.51 -1.55
CA VAL A 14 -7.33 0.88 -2.90
C VAL A 14 -7.15 -0.27 -3.86
N ASP A 15 -8.21 -0.62 -4.57
CA ASP A 15 -8.18 -1.48 -5.76
C ASP A 15 -7.62 -0.67 -6.93
N GLU A 16 -6.42 -1.00 -7.39
CA GLU A 16 -5.74 -0.27 -8.45
C GLU A 16 -6.24 -0.61 -9.88
N THR A 17 -7.30 -1.40 -10.01
CA THR A 17 -7.86 -1.81 -11.32
C THR A 17 -8.17 -0.63 -12.22
N ALA A 18 -8.73 0.46 -11.67
CA ALA A 18 -9.07 1.67 -12.43
C ALA A 18 -7.80 2.36 -12.97
N GLU A 19 -6.76 2.49 -12.17
CA GLU A 19 -5.50 3.13 -12.58
C GLU A 19 -4.76 2.31 -13.64
N TRP A 20 -4.65 0.99 -13.46
CA TRP A 20 -4.03 0.12 -14.47
C TRP A 20 -4.82 0.09 -15.78
N SER A 21 -6.16 0.17 -15.70
CA SER A 21 -7.02 0.32 -16.87
C SER A 21 -6.78 1.64 -17.59
N ALA A 22 -6.63 2.74 -16.86
CA ALA A 22 -6.36 4.06 -17.42
C ALA A 22 -5.00 4.12 -18.12
N TRP A 23 -3.98 3.45 -17.57
CA TRP A 23 -2.68 3.31 -18.25
C TRP A 23 -2.77 2.49 -19.52
N ALA A 24 -3.51 1.38 -19.52
CA ALA A 24 -3.73 0.59 -20.73
C ALA A 24 -4.41 1.43 -21.83
N ASP A 25 -5.45 2.19 -21.46
CA ASP A 25 -6.17 3.07 -22.40
C ASP A 25 -5.26 4.19 -22.93
N TRP A 26 -4.43 4.80 -22.06
CA TRP A 26 -3.46 5.82 -22.46
C TRP A 26 -2.43 5.32 -23.46
N LEU A 27 -1.96 4.09 -23.28
CA LEU A 27 -1.04 3.42 -24.20
C LEU A 27 -1.72 2.91 -25.47
N GLY A 28 -3.05 2.89 -25.54
CA GLY A 28 -3.82 2.28 -26.62
C GLY A 28 -3.71 0.75 -26.66
N VAL A 29 -3.47 0.13 -25.51
CA VAL A 29 -3.31 -1.34 -25.34
C VAL A 29 -4.60 -1.92 -24.76
N PRO A 30 -5.10 -3.08 -25.23
CA PRO A 30 -6.22 -3.72 -24.58
C PRO A 30 -5.94 -4.00 -23.11
N ARG A 31 -6.85 -3.63 -22.21
CA ARG A 31 -6.68 -3.74 -20.74
C ARG A 31 -6.28 -5.14 -20.28
N HIS A 32 -6.90 -6.20 -20.88
CA HIS A 32 -6.53 -7.58 -20.60
C HIS A 32 -5.07 -7.90 -20.98
N THR A 33 -4.60 -7.39 -22.12
CA THR A 33 -3.21 -7.57 -22.56
C THR A 33 -2.26 -6.86 -21.61
N PHE A 34 -2.57 -5.61 -21.23
CA PHE A 34 -1.77 -4.85 -20.27
C PHE A 34 -1.66 -5.59 -18.92
N SER A 35 -2.78 -6.02 -18.35
CA SER A 35 -2.81 -6.75 -17.07
C SER A 35 -2.03 -8.07 -17.13
N ALA A 36 -2.10 -8.80 -18.25
CA ALA A 36 -1.35 -10.04 -18.43
C ALA A 36 0.17 -9.80 -18.46
N VAL A 37 0.62 -8.74 -19.15
CA VAL A 37 2.03 -8.37 -19.21
C VAL A 37 2.51 -7.84 -17.86
N PHE A 38 1.70 -6.99 -17.18
CA PHE A 38 1.98 -6.54 -15.82
C PHE A 38 2.19 -7.73 -14.87
N GLY A 39 1.27 -8.69 -14.89
CA GLY A 39 1.41 -9.91 -14.08
C GLY A 39 2.68 -10.70 -14.40
N ALA A 40 3.09 -10.76 -15.67
CA ALA A 40 4.32 -11.42 -16.07
C ALA A 40 5.58 -10.69 -15.58
N VAL A 41 5.59 -9.35 -15.58
CA VAL A 41 6.67 -8.52 -15.01
C VAL A 41 6.78 -8.78 -13.50
N VAL A 42 5.67 -8.68 -12.78
CA VAL A 42 5.62 -8.95 -11.33
C VAL A 42 6.09 -10.37 -11.01
N ALA A 43 5.64 -11.38 -11.76
CA ALA A 43 6.00 -12.78 -11.54
C ALA A 43 7.50 -13.07 -11.72
N ARG A 44 8.20 -12.29 -12.56
CA ARG A 44 9.66 -12.36 -12.73
C ARG A 44 10.43 -11.69 -11.58
N GLY A 45 9.75 -10.92 -10.73
CA GLY A 45 10.37 -10.11 -9.69
C GLY A 45 11.03 -8.83 -10.22
N ASP A 46 10.67 -8.41 -11.42
CA ASP A 46 11.15 -7.19 -12.04
C ASP A 46 10.46 -5.96 -11.45
N ASP A 47 11.01 -4.76 -11.68
CA ASP A 47 10.32 -3.52 -11.32
C ASP A 47 9.02 -3.43 -12.13
N TRP A 48 7.90 -3.21 -11.45
CA TRP A 48 6.59 -3.12 -12.10
C TRP A 48 6.54 -2.06 -13.21
N ARG A 49 7.41 -1.05 -13.15
CA ARG A 49 7.52 0.00 -14.18
C ARG A 49 7.96 -0.54 -15.52
N GLU A 50 8.61 -1.69 -15.54
CA GLU A 50 9.04 -2.32 -16.79
C GLU A 50 7.87 -2.76 -17.68
N VAL A 51 6.65 -2.86 -17.13
CA VAL A 51 5.47 -3.10 -17.96
C VAL A 51 5.28 -2.05 -19.05
N PHE A 52 5.65 -0.80 -18.77
CA PHE A 52 5.54 0.29 -19.73
C PHE A 52 6.56 0.17 -20.86
N GLU A 53 7.78 -0.25 -20.54
CA GLU A 53 8.84 -0.48 -21.52
C GLU A 53 8.49 -1.58 -22.53
N GLU A 54 7.73 -2.61 -22.10
CA GLU A 54 7.25 -3.69 -22.96
C GLU A 54 6.30 -3.16 -24.08
N PHE A 55 5.58 -2.07 -23.83
CA PHE A 55 4.66 -1.48 -24.80
C PHE A 55 5.22 -0.25 -25.51
N ARG A 56 6.08 0.52 -24.84
CA ARG A 56 6.67 1.74 -25.38
C ARG A 56 8.10 1.91 -24.86
N PRO A 57 9.10 1.47 -25.64
CA PRO A 57 10.52 1.63 -25.27
C PRO A 57 10.89 3.09 -24.99
N GLY A 58 11.60 3.33 -23.89
CA GLY A 58 11.96 4.66 -23.42
C GLY A 58 10.82 5.41 -22.70
N PHE A 59 9.88 4.68 -22.09
CA PHE A 59 8.76 5.26 -21.38
C PHE A 59 9.19 6.03 -20.14
N ASP A 60 8.95 7.34 -20.12
CA ASP A 60 9.15 8.19 -18.95
C ASP A 60 7.84 8.35 -18.17
N LEU A 61 7.70 7.60 -17.08
CA LEU A 61 6.48 7.59 -16.27
C LEU A 61 6.13 8.97 -15.72
N SER A 62 7.13 9.81 -15.38
CA SER A 62 6.87 11.15 -14.86
C SER A 62 6.31 12.06 -15.94
N ALA A 63 6.96 12.08 -17.10
CA ALA A 63 6.50 12.87 -18.24
C ALA A 63 5.13 12.43 -18.74
N GLU A 64 4.86 11.13 -18.75
CA GLU A 64 3.55 10.60 -19.19
C GLU A 64 2.43 10.87 -18.16
N ARG A 65 2.73 10.95 -16.86
CA ARG A 65 1.77 11.44 -15.85
C ARG A 65 1.40 12.91 -16.08
N GLU A 66 2.39 13.76 -16.33
CA GLU A 66 2.16 15.17 -16.66
C GLU A 66 1.31 15.30 -17.94
N ALA A 67 1.63 14.53 -18.99
CA ALA A 67 0.87 14.54 -20.24
C ALA A 67 -0.59 14.06 -20.05
N ARG A 68 -0.83 13.07 -19.17
CA ARG A 68 -2.19 12.63 -18.81
C ARG A 68 -2.95 13.74 -18.08
N GLU A 69 -2.30 14.45 -17.15
CA GLU A 69 -2.91 15.56 -16.41
C GLU A 69 -3.28 16.71 -17.37
N GLU A 70 -2.38 17.09 -18.30
CA GLU A 70 -2.63 18.09 -19.33
C GLU A 70 -3.77 17.69 -20.29
N ALA A 71 -3.92 16.41 -20.56
CA ALA A 71 -5.01 15.86 -21.35
C ALA A 71 -6.36 15.78 -20.60
N GLY A 72 -6.41 16.19 -19.33
CA GLY A 72 -7.60 16.10 -18.49
C GLY A 72 -7.91 14.68 -17.99
N LEU A 73 -6.91 13.81 -17.95
CA LEU A 73 -6.98 12.42 -17.49
C LEU A 73 -6.03 12.19 -16.28
N PRO A 74 -6.13 13.00 -15.22
CA PRO A 74 -5.26 12.87 -14.07
C PRO A 74 -5.44 11.52 -13.37
N GLN A 75 -4.41 11.07 -12.65
CA GLN A 75 -4.57 9.95 -11.72
C GLN A 75 -5.47 10.39 -10.57
N THR A 76 -6.56 9.67 -10.33
CA THR A 76 -7.52 9.95 -9.27
C THR A 76 -7.79 8.70 -8.45
N ILE A 77 -8.10 8.90 -7.18
CA ILE A 77 -8.64 7.87 -6.29
C ILE A 77 -9.95 8.41 -5.73
N THR A 78 -10.99 7.62 -5.79
CA THR A 78 -12.34 7.96 -5.31
C THR A 78 -12.82 6.91 -4.30
N GLU A 79 -13.98 7.15 -3.71
CA GLU A 79 -14.61 6.18 -2.78
C GLU A 79 -14.90 4.83 -3.46
N GLU A 80 -15.17 4.84 -4.78
CA GLU A 80 -15.49 3.62 -5.54
C GLU A 80 -14.27 2.71 -5.75
N ASP A 81 -13.07 3.27 -5.60
CA ASP A 81 -11.81 2.53 -5.72
C ASP A 81 -11.40 1.87 -4.39
N LEU A 82 -12.08 2.18 -3.27
CA LEU A 82 -11.77 1.58 -1.98
C LEU A 82 -12.27 0.14 -1.91
N TYR A 83 -11.45 -0.74 -1.33
CA TYR A 83 -11.93 -2.07 -0.99
C TYR A 83 -13.08 -2.02 0.00
N PRO A 84 -14.07 -2.94 -0.08
CA PRO A 84 -15.30 -2.87 0.71
C PRO A 84 -15.10 -2.91 2.23
N ASP A 85 -13.99 -3.46 2.69
CA ASP A 85 -13.66 -3.62 4.11
C ASP A 85 -12.93 -2.43 4.73
N VAL A 86 -12.58 -1.41 3.94
CA VAL A 86 -11.74 -0.28 4.40
C VAL A 86 -12.46 0.56 5.45
N ARG A 87 -13.64 1.07 5.14
CA ARG A 87 -14.37 2.01 6.01
C ARG A 87 -14.73 1.40 7.35
N ASP A 88 -15.25 0.18 7.34
CA ASP A 88 -15.63 -0.54 8.55
C ASP A 88 -14.40 -0.87 9.41
N THR A 89 -13.28 -1.21 8.78
CA THR A 89 -12.02 -1.47 9.48
C THR A 89 -11.51 -0.21 10.17
N LEU A 90 -11.39 0.91 9.45
CA LEU A 90 -10.88 2.16 10.02
C LEU A 90 -11.77 2.63 11.19
N ALA A 91 -13.09 2.56 11.02
CA ALA A 91 -14.04 2.92 12.07
C ALA A 91 -13.89 2.03 13.32
N THR A 92 -13.74 0.71 13.12
CA THR A 92 -13.57 -0.25 14.22
C THR A 92 -12.27 -0.03 14.97
N LEU A 93 -11.14 0.08 14.25
CA LEU A 93 -9.83 0.30 14.88
C LEU A 93 -9.77 1.65 15.62
N ARG A 94 -10.45 2.67 15.08
CA ARG A 94 -10.59 3.97 15.76
C ARG A 94 -11.43 3.84 17.05
N ALA A 95 -12.51 3.06 17.02
CA ALA A 95 -13.34 2.78 18.21
C ALA A 95 -12.58 1.98 19.27
N ASP A 96 -11.62 1.13 18.86
CA ASP A 96 -10.71 0.41 19.72
C ASP A 96 -9.62 1.31 20.35
N GLY A 97 -9.60 2.59 19.99
CA GLY A 97 -8.66 3.58 20.52
C GLY A 97 -7.27 3.56 19.90
N LEU A 98 -7.13 2.94 18.73
CA LEU A 98 -5.85 2.89 18.01
C LEU A 98 -5.59 4.19 17.23
N TRP A 99 -4.33 4.59 17.18
CA TRP A 99 -3.85 5.63 16.28
C TRP A 99 -3.74 5.06 14.85
N LEU A 100 -4.21 5.79 13.83
CA LEU A 100 -4.27 5.31 12.47
C LEU A 100 -3.47 6.19 11.52
N GLY A 101 -2.70 5.57 10.63
CA GLY A 101 -1.95 6.28 9.60
C GLY A 101 -1.97 5.58 8.26
N ILE A 102 -1.69 6.35 7.20
CA ILE A 102 -1.38 5.87 5.86
C ILE A 102 0.06 6.25 5.56
N ALA A 103 0.86 5.29 5.08
CA ALA A 103 2.22 5.56 4.64
C ALA A 103 2.53 4.73 3.38
N ALA A 104 2.71 5.39 2.22
CA ALA A 104 2.74 4.73 0.93
C ALA A 104 3.71 5.38 -0.08
N ASN A 105 4.11 4.60 -1.07
CA ASN A 105 4.82 5.10 -2.25
C ASN A 105 3.80 5.71 -3.23
N GLN A 106 3.55 7.01 -3.10
CA GLN A 106 2.58 7.71 -3.93
C GLN A 106 3.07 9.11 -4.30
N ASN A 107 2.59 9.59 -5.45
CA ASN A 107 2.86 10.94 -5.93
C ASN A 107 1.96 11.99 -5.24
N THR A 108 2.34 13.26 -5.39
CA THR A 108 1.62 14.40 -4.80
C THR A 108 0.16 14.51 -5.26
N GLN A 109 -0.16 14.10 -6.49
CA GLN A 109 -1.52 14.16 -7.04
C GLN A 109 -2.44 13.18 -6.32
N VAL A 110 -2.03 11.92 -6.22
CA VAL A 110 -2.73 10.89 -5.42
C VAL A 110 -2.83 11.33 -3.96
N GLY A 111 -1.79 11.96 -3.44
CA GLY A 111 -1.79 12.51 -2.10
C GLY A 111 -2.92 13.49 -1.81
N ARG A 112 -3.32 14.31 -2.78
CA ARG A 112 -4.49 15.20 -2.65
C ARG A 112 -5.78 14.39 -2.49
N CYS A 113 -6.00 13.40 -3.34
CA CYS A 113 -7.16 12.52 -3.25
C CYS A 113 -7.23 11.79 -1.90
N LEU A 114 -6.12 11.21 -1.45
CA LEU A 114 -6.07 10.50 -0.17
C LEU A 114 -6.38 11.41 1.02
N ARG A 115 -5.89 12.66 1.01
CA ARG A 115 -6.19 13.62 2.08
C ARG A 115 -7.66 14.02 2.11
N GLU A 116 -8.31 14.11 0.95
CA GLU A 116 -9.75 14.37 0.87
C GLU A 116 -10.57 13.17 1.33
N LEU A 117 -10.21 11.96 0.89
CA LEU A 117 -10.93 10.72 1.22
C LEU A 117 -10.81 10.34 2.69
N PHE A 118 -9.65 10.50 3.29
CA PHE A 118 -9.34 9.98 4.63
C PHE A 118 -9.15 11.08 5.69
N ALA A 119 -9.56 12.33 5.41
CA ALA A 119 -9.35 13.49 6.29
C ALA A 119 -9.82 13.27 7.74
N SER A 120 -10.88 12.49 7.95
CA SER A 120 -11.46 12.21 9.27
C SER A 120 -11.10 10.83 9.83
N ASP A 121 -10.51 9.97 9.03
CA ASP A 121 -10.35 8.56 9.36
C ASP A 121 -8.96 8.22 9.90
N VAL A 122 -7.95 9.01 9.54
CA VAL A 122 -6.56 8.76 9.95
C VAL A 122 -5.89 10.01 10.51
N ASP A 123 -4.87 9.78 11.34
CA ASP A 123 -4.12 10.84 12.02
C ASP A 123 -2.91 11.32 11.20
N LEU A 124 -2.44 10.50 10.25
CA LEU A 124 -1.30 10.78 9.38
C LEU A 124 -1.54 10.25 7.96
N ILE A 125 -1.17 11.05 6.96
CA ILE A 125 -0.96 10.57 5.59
C ILE A 125 0.45 10.99 5.17
N GLY A 126 1.35 10.01 5.07
CA GLY A 126 2.74 10.16 4.71
C GLY A 126 3.04 9.49 3.37
N LEU A 127 3.60 10.24 2.43
CA LEU A 127 3.81 9.77 1.08
C LEU A 127 5.26 9.95 0.64
N SER A 128 5.73 9.05 -0.24
CA SER A 128 7.12 9.08 -0.72
C SER A 128 7.52 10.41 -1.34
N ASP A 129 6.66 11.01 -2.15
CA ASP A 129 6.96 12.31 -2.78
C ASP A 129 7.07 13.45 -1.74
N ASP A 130 6.20 13.45 -0.72
CA ASP A 130 6.26 14.47 0.35
C ASP A 130 7.53 14.33 1.21
N TRP A 131 7.98 13.07 1.39
CA TRP A 131 9.10 12.76 2.27
C TRP A 131 10.46 12.74 1.57
N GLY A 132 10.48 12.69 0.23
CA GLY A 132 11.69 12.55 -0.56
C GLY A 132 12.40 11.21 -0.36
N THR A 133 11.70 10.20 0.12
CA THR A 133 12.18 8.84 0.32
C THR A 133 11.02 7.86 0.14
N ALA A 134 11.29 6.66 -0.35
CA ALA A 134 10.29 5.68 -0.72
C ALA A 134 10.60 4.29 -0.13
N LYS A 135 9.58 3.48 0.14
CA LYS A 135 9.74 2.07 0.45
C LYS A 135 10.46 1.37 -0.72
N PRO A 136 11.38 0.45 -0.48
CA PRO A 136 11.75 -0.16 0.81
C PRO A 136 12.92 0.53 1.55
N ASP A 137 13.29 1.78 1.19
CA ASP A 137 14.39 2.50 1.84
C ASP A 137 14.16 2.60 3.36
N PRO A 138 15.15 2.23 4.20
CA PRO A 138 15.06 2.39 5.66
C PRO A 138 14.76 3.83 6.11
N ALA A 139 15.15 4.85 5.32
CA ALA A 139 14.86 6.25 5.63
C ALA A 139 13.35 6.54 5.61
N PHE A 140 12.56 5.85 4.78
CA PHE A 140 11.11 5.97 4.77
C PHE A 140 10.51 5.54 6.12
N PHE A 141 10.91 4.37 6.62
CA PHE A 141 10.42 3.86 7.91
C PHE A 141 10.96 4.66 9.10
N ALA A 142 12.19 5.14 9.04
CA ALA A 142 12.73 6.07 10.05
C ALA A 142 11.91 7.37 10.12
N ARG A 143 11.51 7.91 8.96
CA ARG A 143 10.63 9.07 8.89
C ARG A 143 9.25 8.76 9.45
N LEU A 144 8.64 7.65 9.08
CA LEU A 144 7.35 7.19 9.61
C LEU A 144 7.40 7.12 11.15
N ILE A 145 8.37 6.38 11.71
CA ILE A 145 8.53 6.21 13.15
C ILE A 145 8.63 7.56 13.87
N SER A 146 9.32 8.53 13.29
CA SER A 146 9.48 9.86 13.91
C SER A 146 8.18 10.67 14.00
N LEU A 147 7.12 10.27 13.28
CA LEU A 147 5.85 11.00 13.19
C LEU A 147 4.72 10.33 13.99
N VAL A 148 4.86 9.03 14.29
CA VAL A 148 3.84 8.26 15.00
C VAL A 148 4.07 8.36 16.50
N PRO A 149 3.05 8.67 17.34
CA PRO A 149 3.21 8.81 18.78
C PRO A 149 3.20 7.43 19.50
N ALA A 150 4.03 6.50 19.03
CA ALA A 150 4.20 5.16 19.57
C ALA A 150 5.63 4.68 19.31
N GLU A 151 6.11 3.74 20.14
CA GLU A 151 7.40 3.10 19.91
C GLU A 151 7.31 2.10 18.73
N PRO A 152 8.39 1.81 17.99
CA PRO A 152 8.34 0.90 16.84
C PRO A 152 7.64 -0.44 17.13
N HIS A 153 7.91 -1.04 18.28
CA HIS A 153 7.29 -2.30 18.70
C HIS A 153 5.82 -2.18 19.16
N GLU A 154 5.25 -0.98 19.14
CA GLU A 154 3.83 -0.71 19.37
C GLU A 154 3.09 -0.37 18.06
N MET A 155 3.80 -0.37 16.93
CA MET A 155 3.26 -0.07 15.61
C MET A 155 3.02 -1.36 14.82
N LEU A 156 1.93 -1.41 14.08
CA LEU A 156 1.62 -2.44 13.09
C LEU A 156 1.59 -1.81 11.70
N TYR A 157 2.42 -2.29 10.78
CA TYR A 157 2.38 -1.91 9.38
C TYR A 157 1.63 -2.97 8.57
N VAL A 158 0.62 -2.55 7.80
CA VAL A 158 -0.24 -3.40 6.98
C VAL A 158 0.04 -3.14 5.50
N GLY A 159 0.37 -4.17 4.75
CA GLY A 159 0.62 -4.07 3.31
C GLY A 159 0.52 -5.43 2.62
N ASP A 160 0.52 -5.44 1.28
CA ASP A 160 0.36 -6.62 0.45
C ASP A 160 1.70 -7.19 -0.06
N ARG A 161 2.80 -6.44 0.09
CA ARG A 161 4.09 -6.78 -0.48
C ARG A 161 5.14 -7.14 0.56
N LEU A 162 5.71 -8.34 0.41
CA LEU A 162 6.81 -8.80 1.28
C LEU A 162 8.06 -7.93 1.18
N ASP A 163 8.46 -7.58 -0.05
CA ASP A 163 9.70 -6.85 -0.33
C ASP A 163 9.63 -5.36 0.01
N ASN A 164 8.46 -4.77 -0.17
CA ASN A 164 8.24 -3.33 -0.09
C ASN A 164 7.69 -2.89 1.28
N ASP A 165 6.87 -3.73 1.92
CA ASP A 165 6.15 -3.41 3.15
C ASP A 165 6.65 -4.21 4.34
N ILE A 166 6.61 -5.53 4.25
CA ILE A 166 6.75 -6.43 5.39
C ILE A 166 8.20 -6.52 5.86
N HIS A 167 9.12 -6.85 4.95
CA HIS A 167 10.54 -6.98 5.30
C HIS A 167 11.14 -5.68 5.84
N PRO A 168 10.96 -4.51 5.17
CA PRO A 168 11.56 -3.28 5.65
C PRO A 168 10.90 -2.76 6.93
N ALA A 169 9.56 -2.86 7.09
CA ALA A 169 8.90 -2.49 8.33
C ALA A 169 9.35 -3.37 9.52
N HIS A 170 9.43 -4.69 9.31
CA HIS A 170 9.96 -5.61 10.34
C HIS A 170 11.41 -5.26 10.70
N THR A 171 12.25 -4.97 9.71
CA THR A 171 13.66 -4.56 9.95
C THR A 171 13.75 -3.26 10.73
N ALA A 172 12.79 -2.36 10.59
CA ALA A 172 12.68 -1.12 11.35
C ALA A 172 12.10 -1.33 12.77
N GLY A 173 11.74 -2.57 13.14
CA GLY A 173 11.25 -2.94 14.46
C GLY A 173 9.74 -2.88 14.65
N LEU A 174 8.98 -2.74 13.56
CA LEU A 174 7.52 -2.74 13.59
C LEU A 174 6.97 -4.18 13.58
N HIS A 175 5.79 -4.38 14.14
CA HIS A 175 4.94 -5.51 13.78
C HIS A 175 4.41 -5.35 12.35
N THR A 176 4.08 -6.46 11.70
CA THR A 176 3.62 -6.43 10.31
C THR A 176 2.41 -7.35 10.10
N ALA A 177 1.49 -6.91 9.25
CA ALA A 177 0.40 -7.72 8.74
C ALA A 177 0.49 -7.81 7.22
N LEU A 178 0.70 -9.03 6.70
CA LEU A 178 0.66 -9.29 5.28
C LEU A 178 -0.78 -9.54 4.85
N LEU A 179 -1.30 -8.65 4.02
CA LEU A 179 -2.63 -8.76 3.43
C LEU A 179 -2.54 -9.53 2.11
N HIS A 180 -3.28 -10.64 2.04
CA HIS A 180 -3.35 -11.48 0.84
C HIS A 180 -4.35 -10.91 -0.17
N ARG A 181 -3.92 -9.86 -0.88
CA ARG A 181 -4.72 -9.12 -1.84
C ARG A 181 -3.86 -8.68 -3.02
N GLY A 182 -4.49 -8.52 -4.18
CA GLY A 182 -3.81 -8.02 -5.37
C GLY A 182 -2.86 -9.00 -6.07
N PRO A 183 -2.15 -8.50 -7.10
CA PRO A 183 -1.27 -9.33 -7.94
C PRO A 183 -0.08 -9.92 -7.18
N TRP A 184 0.55 -9.15 -6.29
CA TRP A 184 1.75 -9.60 -5.57
C TRP A 184 1.45 -10.78 -4.65
N ALA A 185 0.36 -10.73 -3.90
CA ALA A 185 -0.05 -11.83 -3.03
C ALA A 185 -0.35 -13.11 -3.84
N THR A 186 -0.93 -12.95 -5.04
CA THR A 186 -1.26 -14.08 -5.92
C THR A 186 -0.03 -14.68 -6.60
N LEU A 187 0.90 -13.82 -7.08
CA LEU A 187 2.04 -14.23 -7.91
C LEU A 187 3.28 -14.60 -7.09
N HIS A 188 3.39 -14.12 -5.87
CA HIS A 188 4.45 -14.48 -4.93
C HIS A 188 3.87 -15.30 -3.77
N PRO A 189 3.34 -16.52 -4.04
CA PRO A 189 2.80 -17.36 -2.99
C PRO A 189 3.90 -17.68 -1.97
N HIS A 190 3.54 -17.69 -0.72
CA HIS A 190 4.39 -17.81 0.45
C HIS A 190 5.51 -18.81 0.28
N ASN A 191 6.72 -18.31 0.28
CA ASN A 191 7.90 -19.13 0.49
C ASN A 191 7.98 -19.44 1.99
N LYS A 192 8.16 -20.71 2.40
CA LYS A 192 8.22 -21.14 3.80
C LYS A 192 9.16 -20.34 4.72
N LYS A 193 10.08 -19.56 4.15
CA LYS A 193 10.93 -18.60 4.86
C LYS A 193 10.23 -17.27 5.15
N SER A 194 9.34 -16.82 4.26
CA SER A 194 8.56 -15.59 4.43
C SER A 194 7.37 -15.77 5.37
N ASP A 195 6.89 -17.00 5.55
CA ASP A 195 5.74 -17.33 6.41
C ASP A 195 5.96 -17.05 7.90
N ARG A 196 7.18 -16.71 8.31
CA ARG A 196 7.53 -16.42 9.70
C ARG A 196 7.80 -14.94 9.99
N LEU A 197 7.85 -14.10 8.97
CA LEU A 197 8.19 -12.69 9.15
C LEU A 197 6.99 -11.82 9.55
N PRO A 198 5.81 -11.93 8.89
CA PRO A 198 4.66 -11.16 9.32
C PRO A 198 4.18 -11.60 10.71
N THR A 199 3.82 -10.63 11.55
CA THR A 199 3.14 -10.91 12.81
C THR A 199 1.77 -11.53 12.56
N PHE A 200 1.08 -11.04 11.51
CA PHE A 200 -0.20 -11.54 11.06
C PHE A 200 -0.21 -11.82 9.55
N HIS A 201 -0.98 -12.83 9.15
CA HIS A 201 -1.42 -13.06 7.79
C HIS A 201 -2.93 -12.86 7.76
N ILE A 202 -3.43 -12.02 6.86
CA ILE A 202 -4.85 -11.68 6.77
C ILE A 202 -5.33 -11.72 5.32
N GLU A 203 -6.56 -12.15 5.12
CA GLU A 203 -7.26 -12.13 3.83
C GLU A 203 -8.19 -10.90 3.72
N SER A 204 -8.51 -10.28 4.86
CA SER A 204 -9.35 -9.08 4.95
C SER A 204 -8.87 -8.17 6.07
N LEU A 205 -8.99 -6.86 5.87
CA LEU A 205 -8.69 -5.87 6.89
C LEU A 205 -9.58 -6.00 8.13
N LEU A 206 -10.79 -6.57 8.00
CA LEU A 206 -11.71 -6.83 9.13
C LEU A 206 -11.13 -7.77 10.19
N GLU A 207 -10.10 -8.55 9.83
CA GLU A 207 -9.42 -9.45 10.78
C GLU A 207 -8.50 -8.71 11.75
N LEU A 208 -8.12 -7.46 11.48
CA LEU A 208 -7.13 -6.72 12.26
C LEU A 208 -7.59 -6.49 13.71
N SER A 209 -8.79 -6.00 13.95
CA SER A 209 -9.27 -5.68 15.30
C SER A 209 -9.21 -6.89 16.24
N PRO A 210 -9.80 -8.06 15.92
CA PRO A 210 -9.72 -9.22 16.81
C PRO A 210 -8.29 -9.79 16.95
N LEU A 211 -7.45 -9.71 15.92
CA LEU A 211 -6.06 -10.16 16.00
C LEU A 211 -5.22 -9.25 16.90
N ILE A 212 -5.39 -7.93 16.79
CA ILE A 212 -4.71 -6.95 17.64
C ILE A 212 -5.15 -7.09 19.11
N ALA A 213 -6.46 -7.24 19.35
CA ALA A 213 -6.97 -7.43 20.70
C ALA A 213 -6.34 -8.65 21.37
N ARG A 214 -6.36 -9.81 20.71
CA ARG A 214 -5.75 -11.03 21.19
C ARG A 214 -4.24 -10.89 21.40
N PHE A 215 -3.53 -10.29 20.44
CA PHE A 215 -2.10 -10.05 20.55
C PHE A 215 -1.77 -9.19 21.78
N ASN A 216 -2.56 -8.16 22.03
CA ASN A 216 -2.38 -7.26 23.15
C ASN A 216 -2.66 -7.95 24.51
N GLU A 217 -3.63 -8.86 24.57
CA GLU A 217 -3.89 -9.69 25.76
C GLU A 217 -2.71 -10.60 26.10
N ASP A 218 -2.12 -11.23 25.09
CA ASP A 218 -1.00 -12.17 25.25
C ASP A 218 0.34 -11.48 25.64
N HIS A 219 0.45 -10.15 25.47
CA HIS A 219 1.67 -9.36 25.69
C HIS A 219 1.51 -8.25 26.75
N HIS A 220 0.54 -8.43 27.64
CA HIS A 220 0.31 -7.56 28.80
C HIS A 220 1.21 -7.88 29.99
#